data_5c316b0bba8ae8177393a07ee32f57bd
#
_entry.id   5c316b0bba8ae8177393a07ee32f57bd
#
_cell.length_a   1.000
_cell.length_b   1.000
_cell.length_c   1.000
_cell.angle_alpha   90.00
_cell.angle_beta   90.00
_cell.angle_gamma   90.00
#
_symmetry.space_group_name_H-M   'P 1'
#
loop_
_entity.id
_entity.type
_entity.pdbx_description
1 polymer ?
#
loop_
_entity_poly.entity_id
_entity_poly.type
_entity_poly.pdbx_seq_one_letter_code
_entity_poly.pdbx_strand_id
1 'polypeptide(L)'
;MVVPKRTCRRTGVCGWAVACLLLCAVIGRGEDFRLESVGVRAGLSASSSGRNFNQAEVFANLNLPWGWDLGKEWHLQSRLDLSLGWLGDRGNNAAIATVGPSLVLGREQLPVSLEGGVSPTFLSSHEFGSKDFGIDFQFTSHIGLNWDFAEHWRLGYRFQHMSNAGLGSKNPGLNMHLFALSYRF
;
A
#
# COMPACT_ATOMS: atom_id res chain seq x y z
N MET A 1 31.67 24.16 38.81
CA MET A 1 31.66 24.56 37.41
C MET A 1 31.23 23.31 36.59
N VAL A 2 29.94 23.19 36.25
CA VAL A 2 29.35 22.01 35.61
C VAL A 2 29.11 22.37 34.14
N VAL A 3 29.78 21.66 33.25
CA VAL A 3 29.67 21.80 31.79
C VAL A 3 28.46 20.98 31.30
N PRO A 4 27.48 21.55 30.62
CA PRO A 4 26.36 20.76 30.09
C PRO A 4 26.78 19.99 28.82
N LYS A 5 26.51 18.65 28.79
CA LYS A 5 26.64 17.81 27.64
C LYS A 5 25.59 18.18 26.56
N ARG A 6 26.02 18.68 25.43
CA ARG A 6 25.19 18.87 24.23
C ARG A 6 24.91 17.49 23.58
N THR A 7 23.67 17.04 23.65
CA THR A 7 23.18 15.91 22.86
C THR A 7 22.96 16.36 21.41
N CYS A 8 23.77 15.83 20.50
CA CYS A 8 23.62 16.01 19.06
C CYS A 8 22.41 15.20 18.58
N ARG A 9 21.29 15.86 18.26
CA ARG A 9 20.19 15.25 17.53
C ARG A 9 20.64 15.02 16.08
N ARG A 10 20.94 13.78 15.72
CA ARG A 10 21.11 13.37 14.32
C ARG A 10 19.72 13.34 13.68
N THR A 11 19.47 14.29 12.82
CA THR A 11 18.28 14.39 11.95
C THR A 11 18.28 13.27 10.92
N GLY A 12 17.22 12.45 10.95
CA GLY A 12 17.02 11.32 10.07
C GLY A 12 16.62 11.69 8.63
N VAL A 13 17.43 12.50 7.94
CA VAL A 13 17.16 12.92 6.54
C VAL A 13 17.70 11.90 5.50
N CYS A 14 18.50 10.91 5.94
CA CYS A 14 19.17 10.00 4.99
C CYS A 14 18.29 8.87 4.43
N GLY A 15 17.18 8.50 5.10
CA GLY A 15 16.35 7.36 4.67
C GLY A 15 15.49 7.63 3.43
N TRP A 16 15.04 8.86 3.27
CA TRP A 16 14.14 9.25 2.17
C TRP A 16 14.85 9.36 0.82
N ALA A 17 16.13 9.76 0.82
CA ALA A 17 16.93 9.88 -0.40
C ALA A 17 17.24 8.51 -1.04
N VAL A 18 17.42 7.47 -0.22
CA VAL A 18 17.72 6.11 -0.72
C VAL A 18 16.46 5.46 -1.33
N ALA A 19 15.28 5.66 -0.74
CA ALA A 19 14.03 5.14 -1.29
C ALA A 19 13.66 5.81 -2.63
N CYS A 20 13.83 7.13 -2.75
CA CYS A 20 13.63 7.85 -4.00
C CYS A 20 14.67 7.47 -5.08
N LEU A 21 15.93 7.23 -4.72
CA LEU A 21 16.96 6.81 -5.64
C LEU A 21 16.76 5.38 -6.16
N LEU A 22 16.28 4.47 -5.34
CA LEU A 22 15.90 3.10 -5.75
C LEU A 22 14.68 3.12 -6.68
N LEU A 23 13.70 3.98 -6.42
CA LEU A 23 12.54 4.14 -7.30
C LEU A 23 12.95 4.73 -8.66
N CYS A 24 13.81 5.74 -8.68
CA CYS A 24 14.34 6.34 -9.93
C CYS A 24 15.23 5.36 -10.72
N ALA A 25 15.99 4.50 -10.04
CA ALA A 25 16.84 3.51 -10.69
C ALA A 25 16.04 2.36 -11.33
N VAL A 26 14.86 2.04 -10.79
CA VAL A 26 13.94 1.03 -11.35
C VAL A 26 13.20 1.59 -12.57
N ILE A 27 12.83 2.87 -12.56
CA ILE A 27 12.11 3.52 -13.69
C ILE A 27 13.06 3.81 -14.87
N GLY A 28 14.38 3.93 -14.64
CA GLY A 28 15.37 4.36 -15.65
C GLY A 28 15.93 3.25 -16.54
N ARG A 29 15.49 2.00 -16.46
CA ARG A 29 16.12 0.86 -17.16
C ARG A 29 15.17 -0.17 -17.75
N GLY A 30 14.05 0.20 -18.33
CA GLY A 30 13.27 -0.84 -18.96
C GLY A 30 12.10 -0.33 -19.79
N GLU A 31 12.07 -0.70 -21.03
CA GLU A 31 10.89 -0.67 -21.91
C GLU A 31 9.73 -1.53 -21.36
N ASP A 32 9.96 -2.21 -20.24
CA ASP A 32 9.06 -3.24 -19.69
C ASP A 32 8.21 -2.79 -18.49
N PHE A 33 8.50 -1.63 -17.89
CA PHE A 33 7.69 -1.09 -16.79
C PHE A 33 6.66 -0.10 -17.36
N ARG A 34 5.39 -0.47 -17.31
CA ARG A 34 4.31 0.40 -17.82
C ARG A 34 3.43 0.85 -16.68
N LEU A 35 3.17 2.16 -16.61
CA LEU A 35 2.11 2.69 -15.75
C LEU A 35 0.78 2.09 -16.23
N GLU A 36 0.14 1.31 -15.38
CA GLU A 36 -1.11 0.63 -15.69
C GLU A 36 -2.31 1.50 -15.28
N SER A 37 -2.26 2.05 -14.05
CA SER A 37 -3.35 2.87 -13.55
C SER A 37 -2.89 3.83 -12.45
N VAL A 38 -3.68 4.89 -12.28
CA VAL A 38 -3.62 5.79 -11.12
C VAL A 38 -5.02 5.96 -10.55
N GLY A 39 -5.12 6.13 -9.23
CA GLY A 39 -6.43 6.23 -8.64
C GLY A 39 -6.44 6.74 -7.20
N VAL A 40 -7.63 6.76 -6.65
CA VAL A 40 -7.89 7.05 -5.24
C VAL A 40 -8.55 5.83 -4.59
N ARG A 41 -8.24 5.61 -3.33
CA ARG A 41 -8.82 4.52 -2.54
C ARG A 41 -9.16 5.01 -1.15
N ALA A 42 -10.33 4.62 -0.64
CA ALA A 42 -10.76 4.96 0.69
C ALA A 42 -11.55 3.81 1.33
N GLY A 43 -11.54 3.75 2.65
CA GLY A 43 -12.26 2.72 3.36
C GLY A 43 -12.21 2.81 4.87
N LEU A 44 -12.73 1.77 5.50
CA LEU A 44 -13.00 1.67 6.92
C LEU A 44 -12.42 0.38 7.50
N SER A 45 -12.13 0.40 8.79
CA SER A 45 -11.74 -0.81 9.51
C SER A 45 -12.85 -1.88 9.49
N ALA A 46 -12.45 -3.13 9.25
CA ALA A 46 -13.34 -4.28 9.15
C ALA A 46 -13.89 -4.76 10.51
N SER A 47 -13.36 -4.28 11.62
CA SER A 47 -13.73 -4.75 12.96
C SER A 47 -14.23 -3.62 13.84
N SER A 48 -15.33 -3.88 14.53
CA SER A 48 -15.97 -2.98 15.49
C SER A 48 -15.40 -3.05 16.91
N SER A 49 -14.18 -3.57 17.11
CA SER A 49 -13.55 -3.68 18.44
C SER A 49 -13.21 -2.31 19.08
N GLY A 50 -14.21 -1.42 19.10
CA GLY A 50 -14.20 -0.15 19.82
C GLY A 50 -13.50 1.02 19.14
N ARG A 51 -12.85 0.82 17.99
CA ARG A 51 -12.19 1.88 17.21
C ARG A 51 -12.45 1.72 15.73
N ASN A 52 -12.86 2.82 15.09
CA ASN A 52 -13.14 2.89 13.67
C ASN A 52 -12.00 3.66 13.00
N PHE A 53 -11.15 2.94 12.30
CA PHE A 53 -10.13 3.56 11.44
C PHE A 53 -10.73 3.90 10.08
N ASN A 54 -10.31 5.05 9.58
CA ASN A 54 -10.56 5.48 8.20
C ASN A 54 -9.22 5.59 7.49
N GLN A 55 -9.18 5.20 6.23
CA GLN A 55 -8.02 5.35 5.37
C GLN A 55 -8.45 5.99 4.06
N ALA A 56 -7.64 6.92 3.55
CA ALA A 56 -7.76 7.47 2.20
C ALA A 56 -6.37 7.64 1.61
N GLU A 57 -6.20 7.24 0.36
CA GLU A 57 -4.90 7.27 -0.32
C GLU A 57 -5.05 7.50 -1.82
N VAL A 58 -4.03 8.07 -2.42
CA VAL A 58 -3.76 8.03 -3.86
C VAL A 58 -2.86 6.84 -4.14
N PHE A 59 -3.01 6.22 -5.31
CA PHE A 59 -2.17 5.09 -5.69
C PHE A 59 -1.81 5.11 -7.16
N ALA A 60 -0.73 4.42 -7.49
CA ALA A 60 -0.30 4.10 -8.84
C ALA A 60 0.10 2.63 -8.91
N ASN A 61 -0.26 1.99 -10.01
CA ASN A 61 0.09 0.61 -10.30
C ASN A 61 0.95 0.56 -11.57
N LEU A 62 2.07 -0.15 -11.50
CA LEU A 62 2.95 -0.36 -12.63
C LEU A 62 2.99 -1.84 -12.97
N ASN A 63 2.68 -2.21 -14.23
CA ASN A 63 2.91 -3.56 -14.70
C ASN A 63 4.42 -3.84 -14.74
N LEU A 64 4.78 -5.01 -14.22
CA LEU A 64 6.14 -5.54 -14.27
C LEU A 64 6.28 -6.48 -15.49
N PRO A 65 7.50 -6.75 -15.96
CA PRO A 65 7.72 -7.54 -17.18
C PRO A 65 7.37 -9.03 -17.04
N TRP A 66 6.99 -9.47 -15.85
CA TRP A 66 6.69 -10.87 -15.58
C TRP A 66 5.18 -11.12 -15.64
N GLY A 67 4.76 -11.86 -16.66
CA GLY A 67 3.41 -12.33 -16.82
C GLY A 67 3.41 -13.80 -17.26
N TRP A 68 2.32 -14.50 -16.98
CA TRP A 68 2.16 -15.93 -17.32
C TRP A 68 0.80 -16.17 -17.96
N ASP A 69 0.83 -16.80 -19.10
CA ASP A 69 -0.37 -17.35 -19.73
C ASP A 69 -0.67 -18.71 -19.09
N LEU A 70 -1.82 -18.81 -18.44
CA LEU A 70 -2.28 -20.01 -17.75
C LEU A 70 -3.20 -20.88 -18.64
N GLY A 71 -3.36 -20.51 -19.92
CA GLY A 71 -4.25 -21.17 -20.86
C GLY A 71 -5.73 -20.80 -20.66
N LYS A 72 -6.57 -21.15 -21.65
CA LYS A 72 -8.01 -20.84 -21.65
C LYS A 72 -8.31 -19.35 -21.40
N GLU A 73 -7.48 -18.46 -21.98
CA GLU A 73 -7.62 -16.98 -21.88
C GLU A 73 -7.32 -16.40 -20.47
N TRP A 74 -6.85 -17.23 -19.53
CA TRP A 74 -6.42 -16.78 -18.23
C TRP A 74 -4.97 -16.32 -18.26
N HIS A 75 -4.70 -15.16 -17.72
CA HIS A 75 -3.36 -14.60 -17.55
C HIS A 75 -3.13 -14.11 -16.12
N LEU A 76 -1.91 -14.27 -15.67
CA LEU A 76 -1.43 -13.76 -14.39
C LEU A 76 -0.37 -12.71 -14.66
N GLN A 77 -0.57 -11.49 -14.19
CA GLN A 77 0.34 -10.36 -14.36
C GLN A 77 0.93 -9.96 -13.03
N SER A 78 2.25 -9.78 -12.98
CA SER A 78 2.93 -9.17 -11.84
C SER A 78 2.87 -7.64 -11.94
N ARG A 79 2.73 -6.99 -10.77
CA ARG A 79 2.55 -5.55 -10.67
C ARG A 79 3.29 -5.01 -9.46
N LEU A 80 3.74 -3.77 -9.54
CA LEU A 80 4.21 -2.97 -8.42
C LEU A 80 3.12 -1.98 -8.03
N ASP A 81 2.65 -2.09 -6.79
CA ASP A 81 1.67 -1.18 -6.20
C ASP A 81 2.38 -0.12 -5.36
N LEU A 82 2.02 1.13 -5.56
CA LEU A 82 2.50 2.29 -4.81
C LEU A 82 1.32 3.03 -4.25
N SER A 83 1.35 3.44 -2.98
CA SER A 83 0.34 4.34 -2.44
C SER A 83 0.89 5.30 -1.41
N LEU A 84 0.22 6.44 -1.29
CA LEU A 84 0.45 7.45 -0.28
C LEU A 84 -0.89 8.00 0.19
N GLY A 85 -1.06 8.10 1.50
CA GLY A 85 -2.33 8.53 2.03
C GLY A 85 -2.32 8.84 3.51
N TRP A 86 -3.48 8.72 4.09
CA TRP A 86 -3.78 9.05 5.46
C TRP A 86 -4.54 7.89 6.13
N LEU A 87 -4.16 7.59 7.35
CA LEU A 87 -4.83 6.66 8.26
C LEU A 87 -5.22 7.43 9.53
N GLY A 88 -6.46 7.32 9.98
CA GLY A 88 -6.91 8.06 11.14
C GLY A 88 -7.94 7.32 11.99
N ASP A 89 -7.96 7.67 13.28
CA ASP A 89 -8.94 7.22 14.27
C ASP A 89 -9.17 8.33 15.31
N ARG A 90 -10.43 8.81 15.45
CA ARG A 90 -10.90 9.69 16.52
C ARG A 90 -9.96 10.85 16.89
N GLY A 91 -9.39 11.53 15.89
CA GLY A 91 -8.48 12.66 16.08
C GLY A 91 -6.99 12.33 16.09
N ASN A 92 -6.61 11.04 16.07
CA ASN A 92 -5.24 10.62 15.84
C ASN A 92 -5.07 10.29 14.36
N ASN A 93 -4.01 10.81 13.75
CA ASN A 93 -3.78 10.71 12.33
C ASN A 93 -2.32 10.36 12.02
N ALA A 94 -2.10 9.56 11.01
CA ALA A 94 -0.77 9.29 10.46
C ALA A 94 -0.80 9.32 8.94
N ALA A 95 0.28 9.77 8.33
CA ALA A 95 0.54 9.49 6.93
C ALA A 95 0.87 8.00 6.78
N ILE A 96 0.38 7.39 5.71
CA ILE A 96 0.65 6.00 5.35
C ILE A 96 1.22 5.95 3.94
N ALA A 97 2.28 5.18 3.74
CA ALA A 97 2.88 4.93 2.44
C ALA A 97 3.12 3.43 2.27
N THR A 98 2.81 2.90 1.08
CA THR A 98 3.07 1.49 0.75
C THR A 98 3.80 1.38 -0.57
N VAL A 99 4.65 0.36 -0.69
CA VAL A 99 5.26 -0.06 -1.93
C VAL A 99 5.47 -1.57 -1.91
N GLY A 100 4.96 -2.29 -2.91
CA GLY A 100 5.17 -3.74 -2.90
C GLY A 100 4.59 -4.46 -4.11
N PRO A 101 5.00 -5.71 -4.32
CA PRO A 101 4.53 -6.53 -5.42
C PRO A 101 3.08 -6.99 -5.20
N SER A 102 2.37 -7.13 -6.30
CA SER A 102 1.08 -7.80 -6.38
C SER A 102 0.99 -8.67 -7.64
N LEU A 103 0.04 -9.58 -7.61
CA LEU A 103 -0.35 -10.41 -8.75
C LEU A 103 -1.79 -10.10 -9.10
N VAL A 104 -2.07 -10.03 -10.39
CA VAL A 104 -3.41 -9.81 -10.93
C VAL A 104 -3.76 -10.98 -11.84
N LEU A 105 -4.80 -11.72 -11.47
CA LEU A 105 -5.37 -12.80 -12.27
C LEU A 105 -6.58 -12.27 -13.02
N GLY A 106 -6.49 -12.26 -14.33
CA GLY A 106 -7.55 -11.82 -15.25
C GLY A 106 -7.85 -12.83 -16.33
N ARG A 107 -8.97 -12.61 -17.02
CA ARG A 107 -9.35 -13.32 -18.23
C ARG A 107 -9.76 -12.31 -19.28
N GLU A 108 -9.27 -12.45 -20.52
CA GLU A 108 -9.47 -11.46 -21.60
C GLU A 108 -10.93 -11.10 -21.86
N GLN A 109 -11.84 -12.04 -21.72
CA GLN A 109 -13.27 -11.83 -21.99
C GLN A 109 -14.06 -11.34 -20.78
N LEU A 110 -13.43 -11.20 -19.60
CA LEU A 110 -14.12 -10.79 -18.39
C LEU A 110 -13.65 -9.39 -17.95
N PRO A 111 -14.56 -8.46 -17.69
CA PRO A 111 -14.20 -7.14 -17.16
C PRO A 111 -13.83 -7.19 -15.67
N VAL A 112 -13.56 -8.37 -15.11
CA VAL A 112 -13.28 -8.58 -13.69
C VAL A 112 -11.95 -9.28 -13.53
N SER A 113 -11.13 -8.83 -12.58
CA SER A 113 -9.89 -9.48 -12.20
C SER A 113 -9.74 -9.57 -10.67
N LEU A 114 -9.01 -10.59 -10.22
CA LEU A 114 -8.59 -10.75 -8.83
C LEU A 114 -7.18 -10.17 -8.67
N GLU A 115 -6.93 -9.54 -7.54
CA GLU A 115 -5.59 -9.10 -7.18
C GLU A 115 -5.20 -9.60 -5.78
N GLY A 116 -3.91 -9.75 -5.54
CA GLY A 116 -3.37 -10.05 -4.22
C GLY A 116 -1.91 -9.67 -4.13
N GLY A 117 -1.50 -9.20 -2.96
CA GLY A 117 -0.13 -8.73 -2.78
C GLY A 117 0.25 -8.51 -1.32
N VAL A 118 1.53 -8.21 -1.13
CA VAL A 118 2.11 -7.85 0.17
C VAL A 118 3.04 -6.66 -0.05
N SER A 119 2.86 -5.63 0.78
CA SER A 119 3.63 -4.39 0.68
C SER A 119 4.26 -4.01 2.01
N PRO A 120 5.56 -3.77 2.09
CA PRO A 120 6.14 -2.87 3.07
C PRO A 120 5.31 -1.59 3.19
N THR A 121 5.00 -1.22 4.43
CA THR A 121 4.11 -0.11 4.76
C THR A 121 4.78 0.75 5.81
N PHE A 122 4.74 2.06 5.64
CA PHE A 122 5.31 3.03 6.55
C PHE A 122 4.23 3.96 7.10
N LEU A 123 4.21 4.10 8.42
CA LEU A 123 3.36 5.05 9.13
C LEU A 123 4.20 6.19 9.67
N SER A 124 3.70 7.43 9.63
CA SER A 124 4.37 8.55 10.28
C SER A 124 4.21 8.52 11.82
N SER A 125 3.31 7.69 12.33
CA SER A 125 3.10 7.39 13.75
C SER A 125 2.41 6.02 13.86
N HIS A 126 2.87 5.21 14.80
CA HIS A 126 2.25 3.91 15.11
C HIS A 126 1.27 3.98 16.29
N GLU A 127 1.15 5.12 16.96
CA GLU A 127 0.29 5.31 18.13
C GLU A 127 -0.99 6.07 17.77
N PHE A 128 -2.14 5.44 18.07
CA PHE A 128 -3.48 5.99 17.88
C PHE A 128 -4.26 5.88 19.19
N GLY A 129 -3.94 6.77 20.14
CA GLY A 129 -4.52 6.73 21.47
C GLY A 129 -4.21 5.43 22.22
N SER A 130 -5.23 4.58 22.47
CA SER A 130 -5.00 3.28 23.14
C SER A 130 -4.55 2.16 22.19
N LYS A 131 -4.59 2.35 20.86
CA LYS A 131 -4.09 1.40 19.89
C LYS A 131 -2.69 1.78 19.45
N ASP A 132 -1.74 0.91 19.72
CA ASP A 132 -0.34 1.07 19.41
C ASP A 132 0.11 -0.13 18.54
N PHE A 133 0.54 0.15 17.30
CA PHE A 133 1.01 -0.86 16.35
C PHE A 133 2.46 -1.30 16.60
N GLY A 134 3.11 -0.73 17.61
CA GLY A 134 4.42 -1.14 18.11
C GLY A 134 5.62 -0.51 17.41
N ILE A 135 5.57 -0.31 16.10
CA ILE A 135 6.59 0.35 15.28
C ILE A 135 5.96 1.01 14.06
N ASP A 136 6.66 1.99 13.47
CA ASP A 136 6.18 2.72 12.27
C ASP A 136 6.24 1.85 10.99
N PHE A 137 7.06 0.81 10.98
CA PHE A 137 7.20 -0.10 9.85
C PHE A 137 6.23 -1.28 9.99
N GLN A 138 5.39 -1.46 9.00
CA GLN A 138 4.36 -2.50 8.92
C GLN A 138 4.48 -3.27 7.61
N PHE A 139 3.71 -4.35 7.50
CA PHE A 139 3.41 -5.04 6.25
C PHE A 139 1.91 -5.01 6.02
N THR A 140 1.50 -4.69 4.80
CA THR A 140 0.11 -4.76 4.38
C THR A 140 -0.04 -5.88 3.36
N SER A 141 -0.78 -6.93 3.71
CA SER A 141 -1.24 -7.95 2.76
C SER A 141 -2.65 -7.65 2.32
N HIS A 142 -2.99 -7.96 1.06
CA HIS A 142 -4.32 -7.71 0.55
C HIS A 142 -4.77 -8.77 -0.46
N ILE A 143 -6.09 -8.85 -0.59
CA ILE A 143 -6.79 -9.50 -1.69
C ILE A 143 -7.89 -8.55 -2.16
N GLY A 144 -8.12 -8.49 -3.47
CA GLY A 144 -9.07 -7.55 -4.04
C GLY A 144 -9.73 -8.04 -5.31
N LEU A 145 -10.77 -7.34 -5.71
CA LEU A 145 -11.56 -7.55 -6.90
C LEU A 145 -11.61 -6.24 -7.66
N ASN A 146 -11.31 -6.27 -8.95
CA ASN A 146 -11.37 -5.13 -9.83
C ASN A 146 -12.43 -5.36 -10.90
N TRP A 147 -13.17 -4.31 -11.24
CA TRP A 147 -14.16 -4.30 -12.31
C TRP A 147 -13.90 -3.15 -13.27
N ASP A 148 -13.52 -3.48 -14.50
CA ASP A 148 -13.32 -2.54 -15.61
C ASP A 148 -14.69 -2.22 -16.22
N PHE A 149 -15.37 -1.19 -15.69
CA PHE A 149 -16.73 -0.83 -16.10
C PHE A 149 -16.78 0.07 -17.35
N ALA A 150 -15.64 0.64 -17.73
CA ALA A 150 -15.46 1.40 -18.97
C ALA A 150 -14.01 1.25 -19.45
N GLU A 151 -13.72 1.69 -20.68
CA GLU A 151 -12.43 1.52 -21.34
C GLU A 151 -11.23 1.93 -20.45
N HIS A 152 -11.35 3.08 -19.79
CA HIS A 152 -10.29 3.64 -18.94
C HIS A 152 -10.65 3.68 -17.46
N TRP A 153 -11.80 3.16 -17.04
CA TRP A 153 -12.24 3.29 -15.67
C TRP A 153 -12.45 1.96 -14.98
N ARG A 154 -11.88 1.85 -13.79
CA ARG A 154 -11.96 0.68 -12.94
C ARG A 154 -12.49 1.02 -11.57
N LEU A 155 -13.44 0.23 -11.08
CA LEU A 155 -13.80 0.14 -9.66
C LEU A 155 -13.04 -1.03 -9.03
N GLY A 156 -12.54 -0.81 -7.83
CA GLY A 156 -11.85 -1.83 -7.03
C GLY A 156 -12.47 -1.98 -5.66
N TYR A 157 -12.44 -3.20 -5.16
CA TYR A 157 -12.63 -3.52 -3.76
C TYR A 157 -11.43 -4.26 -3.25
N ARG A 158 -10.94 -3.90 -2.06
CA ARG A 158 -9.78 -4.54 -1.43
C ARG A 158 -10.06 -4.80 0.04
N PHE A 159 -9.84 -6.03 0.47
CA PHE A 159 -9.66 -6.36 1.87
C PHE A 159 -8.17 -6.41 2.16
N GLN A 160 -7.72 -5.68 3.17
CA GLN A 160 -6.32 -5.65 3.56
C GLN A 160 -6.13 -5.91 5.06
N HIS A 161 -5.00 -6.51 5.37
CA HIS A 161 -4.49 -6.72 6.72
C HIS A 161 -3.14 -6.02 6.87
N MET A 162 -3.00 -5.14 7.85
CA MET A 162 -1.75 -4.49 8.21
C MET A 162 -1.26 -5.00 9.56
N SER A 163 0.02 -5.35 9.67
CA SER A 163 0.68 -5.77 10.91
C SER A 163 2.19 -5.62 10.81
N ASN A 164 2.89 -5.58 11.93
CA ASN A 164 4.35 -5.50 11.95
C ASN A 164 5.06 -6.87 11.89
N ALA A 165 4.33 -7.95 11.61
CA ALA A 165 4.85 -9.32 11.54
C ALA A 165 5.62 -9.77 12.82
N GLY A 166 5.34 -9.17 13.97
CA GLY A 166 6.04 -9.49 15.23
C GLY A 166 7.39 -8.81 15.42
N LEU A 167 7.74 -7.84 14.57
CA LEU A 167 8.99 -7.07 14.71
C LEU A 167 8.95 -6.07 15.87
N GLY A 168 7.75 -5.67 16.34
CA GLY A 168 7.55 -4.80 17.49
C GLY A 168 7.07 -5.56 18.72
N SER A 169 7.11 -4.89 19.89
CA SER A 169 6.61 -5.44 21.15
C SER A 169 5.08 -5.60 21.19
N LYS A 170 4.36 -4.85 20.36
CA LYS A 170 2.91 -4.91 20.17
C LYS A 170 2.60 -5.14 18.70
N ASN A 171 1.59 -5.96 18.41
CA ASN A 171 1.16 -6.25 17.04
C ASN A 171 -0.37 -6.52 17.00
N PRO A 172 -1.21 -5.52 17.26
CA PRO A 172 -2.67 -5.72 17.31
C PRO A 172 -3.30 -5.96 15.93
N GLY A 173 -2.57 -5.69 14.84
CA GLY A 173 -3.08 -5.74 13.47
C GLY A 173 -4.20 -4.76 13.18
N LEU A 174 -4.48 -4.53 11.89
CA LEU A 174 -5.59 -3.73 11.39
C LEU A 174 -6.14 -4.33 10.09
N ASN A 175 -7.42 -4.67 10.10
CA ASN A 175 -8.14 -5.11 8.89
C ASN A 175 -8.98 -3.96 8.35
N MET A 176 -8.95 -3.76 7.03
CA MET A 176 -9.66 -2.68 6.35
C MET A 176 -10.42 -3.20 5.13
N HIS A 177 -11.59 -2.60 4.88
CA HIS A 177 -12.30 -2.68 3.61
C HIS A 177 -12.08 -1.37 2.86
N LEU A 178 -11.52 -1.44 1.66
CA LEU A 178 -11.22 -0.27 0.84
C LEU A 178 -11.92 -0.39 -0.51
N PHE A 179 -12.45 0.74 -0.98
CA PHE A 179 -13.01 0.90 -2.31
C PHE A 179 -12.15 1.86 -3.11
N ALA A 180 -11.96 1.58 -4.37
CA ALA A 180 -11.08 2.32 -5.26
C ALA A 180 -11.80 2.75 -6.53
N LEU A 181 -11.39 3.92 -7.04
CA LEU A 181 -11.68 4.36 -8.40
C LEU A 181 -10.36 4.71 -9.07
N SER A 182 -10.09 4.15 -10.25
CA SER A 182 -8.85 4.38 -10.98
C SER A 182 -9.06 4.61 -12.47
N TYR A 183 -8.13 5.40 -13.04
CA TYR A 183 -7.98 5.57 -14.48
C TYR A 183 -6.88 4.64 -14.98
N ARG A 184 -7.14 3.90 -16.06
CA ARG A 184 -6.23 2.98 -16.74
C ARG A 184 -5.71 3.60 -18.03
N PHE A 185 -4.43 3.40 -18.29
CA PHE A 185 -3.74 3.89 -19.49
C PHE A 185 -3.69 2.86 -20.60
#